data_499ba2729db877303e33b5dc3e4a5d70
#
_entry.id   499ba2729db877303e33b5dc3e4a5d70
#
_cell.length_a   1.000
_cell.length_b   1.000
_cell.length_c   1.000
_cell.angle_alpha   90.00
_cell.angle_beta   90.00
_cell.angle_gamma   90.00
#
_symmetry.space_group_name_H-M   'P 1'
#
loop_
_entity.id
_entity.type
_entity.pdbx_description
1 polymer ?
#
loop_
_entity_poly.entity_id
_entity_poly.type
_entity_poly.pdbx_seq_one_letter_code
_entity_poly.pdbx_strand_id
1 'polypeptide(L)'
;MKLLDKFLFAVFILFFLLEGCVPSKPTEEAEILSSERLINKLEANRRKIKNFEGVGTFDIQSEQFNDGATFQVIMQKPDSIYFSVLGPFGIELAQALVTKDNYIFYDILHNTAYRGNLNDDILQNIFKIDLSFSDLLDAFVGSVNLTSNLYKEPSNYSIEGENYVLTYLDKERQLTWVYRVGIRELGITNFTLKSQNNQINIEGDYSNFELIDNVAFPFKIEVMNKVKNQKITINYKNISINDKRLRVNFELPDDANIIEW
;
A
#
# COMPACT_ATOMS: atom_id res chain seq x y z
N MET A 1 5.63 68.76 18.07
CA MET A 1 5.35 67.47 18.72
C MET A 1 3.96 66.92 18.43
N LYS A 2 2.88 67.66 18.61
CA LYS A 2 1.50 67.13 18.44
C LYS A 2 1.08 66.76 16.99
N LEU A 3 1.73 67.25 15.95
CA LEU A 3 1.38 66.91 14.56
C LEU A 3 2.06 65.59 14.09
N LEU A 4 3.27 65.32 14.59
CA LEU A 4 4.02 64.12 14.28
C LEU A 4 3.35 62.87 14.92
N ASP A 5 2.84 63.01 16.14
CA ASP A 5 2.15 61.92 16.83
C ASP A 5 0.83 61.52 16.12
N LYS A 6 0.11 62.52 15.60
CA LYS A 6 -1.13 62.24 14.81
C LYS A 6 -0.81 61.61 13.47
N PHE A 7 0.29 61.94 12.85
CA PHE A 7 0.72 61.32 11.59
C PHE A 7 1.15 59.87 11.82
N LEU A 8 1.93 59.60 12.85
CA LEU A 8 2.33 58.22 13.24
C LEU A 8 1.11 57.36 13.58
N PHE A 9 0.13 57.89 14.26
CA PHE A 9 -1.10 57.19 14.62
C PHE A 9 -1.98 56.89 13.40
N ALA A 10 -2.04 57.79 12.42
CA ALA A 10 -2.76 57.58 11.18
C ALA A 10 -2.07 56.49 10.28
N VAL A 11 -0.74 56.47 10.25
CA VAL A 11 0.03 55.44 9.52
C VAL A 11 -0.13 54.06 10.19
N PHE A 12 -0.18 54.01 11.52
CA PHE A 12 -0.41 52.80 12.29
C PHE A 12 -1.80 52.20 12.05
N ILE A 13 -2.83 53.01 11.96
CA ILE A 13 -4.21 52.59 11.64
C ILE A 13 -4.28 52.10 10.18
N LEU A 14 -3.58 52.76 9.25
CA LEU A 14 -3.56 52.34 7.86
C LEU A 14 -2.90 50.95 7.65
N PHE A 15 -1.95 50.60 8.51
CA PHE A 15 -1.28 49.30 8.48
C PHE A 15 -2.22 48.13 8.91
N PHE A 16 -3.16 48.39 9.83
CA PHE A 16 -4.16 47.41 10.25
C PHE A 16 -5.29 47.19 9.23
N LEU A 17 -5.49 48.12 8.30
CA LEU A 17 -6.50 47.98 7.25
C LEU A 17 -6.01 47.17 6.03
N LEU A 18 -4.73 46.77 5.99
CA LEU A 18 -4.13 45.96 4.95
C LEU A 18 -4.10 44.47 5.27
N GLU A 19 -4.71 44.03 6.35
CA GLU A 19 -4.99 42.60 6.55
C GLU A 19 -6.09 42.18 5.57
N GLY A 20 -5.69 42.13 4.30
CA GLY A 20 -6.53 41.59 3.25
C GLY A 20 -6.92 40.15 3.60
N CYS A 21 -8.21 39.86 3.54
CA CYS A 21 -8.72 38.52 3.54
C CYS A 21 -7.89 37.67 2.57
N VAL A 22 -7.10 36.73 3.08
CA VAL A 22 -6.55 35.65 2.26
C VAL A 22 -7.76 34.92 1.72
N PRO A 23 -8.01 34.95 0.40
CA PRO A 23 -9.10 34.16 -0.16
C PRO A 23 -8.80 32.71 0.20
N SER A 24 -9.60 32.11 1.07
CA SER A 24 -9.61 30.67 1.25
C SER A 24 -9.88 30.09 -0.13
N LYS A 25 -8.92 29.31 -0.66
CA LYS A 25 -9.19 28.53 -1.88
C LYS A 25 -10.51 27.82 -1.66
N PRO A 26 -11.49 27.93 -2.60
CA PRO A 26 -12.70 27.16 -2.47
C PRO A 26 -12.26 25.71 -2.26
N THR A 27 -12.67 25.11 -1.17
CA THR A 27 -12.54 23.68 -0.98
C THR A 27 -13.44 23.09 -2.07
N GLU A 28 -12.86 22.59 -3.16
CA GLU A 28 -13.64 21.86 -4.15
C GLU A 28 -14.32 20.74 -3.37
N GLU A 29 -15.64 20.84 -3.26
CA GLU A 29 -16.43 19.75 -2.69
C GLU A 29 -16.17 18.53 -3.56
N ALA A 30 -15.55 17.51 -3.02
CA ALA A 30 -15.22 16.31 -3.75
C ALA A 30 -16.55 15.70 -4.27
N GLU A 31 -16.64 15.48 -5.58
CA GLU A 31 -17.81 14.87 -6.19
C GLU A 31 -18.07 13.49 -5.58
N ILE A 32 -19.23 13.31 -4.97
CA ILE A 32 -19.63 12.01 -4.43
C ILE A 32 -19.90 11.04 -5.58
N LEU A 33 -19.15 9.95 -5.61
CA LEU A 33 -19.24 8.93 -6.64
C LEU A 33 -20.26 7.86 -6.27
N SER A 34 -20.93 7.28 -7.26
CA SER A 34 -21.65 6.01 -7.08
C SER A 34 -20.64 4.85 -6.87
N SER A 35 -21.10 3.74 -6.29
CA SER A 35 -20.27 2.55 -6.08
C SER A 35 -19.60 2.06 -7.36
N GLU A 36 -20.35 2.01 -8.47
CA GLU A 36 -19.83 1.60 -9.78
C GLU A 36 -18.73 2.54 -10.29
N ARG A 37 -18.96 3.86 -10.23
CA ARG A 37 -17.95 4.86 -10.64
C ARG A 37 -16.69 4.79 -9.77
N LEU A 38 -16.86 4.58 -8.47
CA LEU A 38 -15.73 4.42 -7.54
C LEU A 38 -14.90 3.18 -7.88
N ILE A 39 -15.53 2.02 -8.03
CA ILE A 39 -14.87 0.76 -8.36
C ILE A 39 -14.11 0.89 -9.69
N ASN A 40 -14.77 1.46 -10.71
CA ASN A 40 -14.14 1.68 -12.02
C ASN A 40 -12.92 2.62 -11.94
N LYS A 41 -12.97 3.68 -11.12
CA LYS A 41 -11.82 4.57 -10.90
C LYS A 41 -10.67 3.87 -10.18
N LEU A 42 -10.95 3.09 -9.13
CA LEU A 42 -9.95 2.33 -8.39
C LEU A 42 -9.26 1.30 -9.30
N GLU A 43 -10.02 0.54 -10.07
CA GLU A 43 -9.49 -0.42 -11.03
C GLU A 43 -8.68 0.26 -12.15
N ALA A 44 -9.12 1.41 -12.63
CA ALA A 44 -8.36 2.18 -13.62
C ALA A 44 -7.02 2.65 -13.05
N ASN A 45 -6.98 3.12 -11.81
CA ASN A 45 -5.74 3.50 -11.13
C ASN A 45 -4.82 2.29 -10.92
N ARG A 46 -5.34 1.16 -10.44
CA ARG A 46 -4.58 -0.07 -10.28
C ARG A 46 -3.93 -0.53 -11.60
N ARG A 47 -4.65 -0.44 -12.71
CA ARG A 47 -4.17 -0.83 -14.05
C ARG A 47 -3.17 0.15 -14.68
N LYS A 48 -3.09 1.40 -14.21
CA LYS A 48 -2.05 2.34 -14.66
C LYS A 48 -0.66 1.90 -14.21
N ILE A 49 -0.55 1.21 -13.09
CA ILE A 49 0.73 0.78 -12.52
C ILE A 49 1.20 -0.46 -13.28
N LYS A 50 2.20 -0.31 -14.13
CA LYS A 50 2.82 -1.41 -14.89
C LYS A 50 4.05 -1.97 -14.19
N ASN A 51 4.87 -1.08 -13.65
CA ASN A 51 5.95 -1.42 -12.76
C ASN A 51 5.97 -0.47 -11.57
N PHE A 52 6.60 -0.94 -10.50
CA PHE A 52 6.69 -0.24 -9.24
C PHE A 52 8.04 -0.56 -8.60
N GLU A 53 8.67 0.43 -8.02
CA GLU A 53 9.81 0.29 -7.14
C GLU A 53 9.51 0.99 -5.83
N GLY A 54 9.73 0.29 -4.72
CA GLY A 54 9.59 0.83 -3.39
C GLY A 54 10.81 0.51 -2.53
N VAL A 55 11.31 1.50 -1.82
CA VAL A 55 12.38 1.32 -0.82
C VAL A 55 11.86 1.82 0.51
N GLY A 56 12.11 1.06 1.56
CA GLY A 56 11.59 1.41 2.88
C GLY A 56 12.08 0.50 3.99
N THR A 57 11.35 0.47 5.08
CA THR A 57 11.52 -0.46 6.18
C THR A 57 10.26 -1.28 6.36
N PHE A 58 10.42 -2.54 6.74
CA PHE A 58 9.34 -3.35 7.25
C PHE A 58 9.66 -3.84 8.65
N ASP A 59 8.62 -4.01 9.46
CA ASP A 59 8.68 -4.57 10.80
C ASP A 59 7.63 -5.69 10.90
N ILE A 60 8.03 -6.85 11.38
CA ILE A 60 7.14 -7.99 11.62
C ILE A 60 7.12 -8.27 13.12
N GLN A 61 5.93 -8.27 13.70
CA GLN A 61 5.70 -8.57 15.11
C GLN A 61 4.77 -9.77 15.24
N SER A 62 5.19 -10.76 16.01
CA SER A 62 4.39 -11.93 16.39
C SER A 62 4.84 -12.43 17.76
N GLU A 63 4.19 -13.44 18.30
CA GLU A 63 4.61 -14.07 19.57
C GLU A 63 6.01 -14.69 19.51
N GLN A 64 6.46 -15.10 18.32
CA GLN A 64 7.70 -15.83 18.13
C GLN A 64 8.80 -15.00 17.45
N PHE A 65 8.43 -13.87 16.85
CA PHE A 65 9.33 -13.10 16.01
C PHE A 65 9.00 -11.60 16.13
N ASN A 66 10.02 -10.81 16.40
CA ASN A 66 9.91 -9.35 16.45
C ASN A 66 11.17 -8.76 15.85
N ASP A 67 11.16 -8.49 14.56
CA ASP A 67 12.32 -8.01 13.83
C ASP A 67 11.90 -7.13 12.66
N GLY A 68 12.84 -6.33 12.17
CA GLY A 68 12.62 -5.43 11.04
C GLY A 68 13.88 -5.25 10.22
N ALA A 69 13.69 -4.85 8.98
CA ALA A 69 14.79 -4.60 8.07
C ALA A 69 14.45 -3.47 7.07
N THR A 70 15.50 -2.95 6.44
CA THR A 70 15.37 -2.16 5.23
C THR A 70 15.12 -3.09 4.05
N PHE A 71 14.29 -2.69 3.10
CA PHE A 71 13.99 -3.48 1.92
C PHE A 71 13.95 -2.64 0.65
N GLN A 72 14.09 -3.30 -0.47
CA GLN A 72 13.71 -2.84 -1.79
C GLN A 72 12.74 -3.85 -2.40
N VAL A 73 11.68 -3.37 -3.01
CA VAL A 73 10.76 -4.18 -3.80
C VAL A 73 10.68 -3.61 -5.20
N ILE A 74 10.80 -4.46 -6.20
CA ILE A 74 10.59 -4.12 -7.62
C ILE A 74 9.51 -5.05 -8.15
N MET A 75 8.49 -4.47 -8.77
CA MET A 75 7.42 -5.26 -9.38
C MET A 75 7.25 -4.91 -10.85
N GLN A 76 7.03 -5.93 -11.65
CA GLN A 76 6.61 -5.82 -13.04
C GLN A 76 5.31 -6.59 -13.22
N LYS A 77 4.19 -5.87 -13.29
CA LYS A 77 2.88 -6.50 -13.47
C LYS A 77 2.71 -7.00 -14.91
N PRO A 78 2.14 -8.17 -15.12
CA PRO A 78 1.65 -9.13 -14.12
C PRO A 78 2.68 -10.19 -13.71
N ASP A 79 3.95 -10.05 -14.06
CA ASP A 79 4.87 -11.18 -14.22
C ASP A 79 5.71 -11.48 -12.99
N SER A 80 6.21 -10.47 -12.27
CA SER A 80 7.19 -10.73 -11.22
C SER A 80 7.22 -9.71 -10.09
N ILE A 81 7.63 -10.19 -8.92
CA ILE A 81 8.06 -9.40 -7.76
C ILE A 81 9.52 -9.80 -7.45
N TYR A 82 10.38 -8.83 -7.38
CA TYR A 82 11.69 -8.95 -6.77
C TYR A 82 11.66 -8.23 -5.41
N PHE A 83 12.19 -8.87 -4.39
CA PHE A 83 12.29 -8.33 -3.05
C PHE A 83 13.70 -8.57 -2.51
N SER A 84 14.35 -7.54 -1.99
CA SER A 84 15.63 -7.70 -1.30
C SER A 84 15.59 -7.12 0.10
N VAL A 85 16.22 -7.81 1.03
CA VAL A 85 16.48 -7.37 2.39
C VAL A 85 17.86 -6.74 2.43
N LEU A 86 17.91 -5.51 2.91
CA LEU A 86 19.11 -4.70 2.94
C LEU A 86 19.62 -4.56 4.39
N GLY A 87 20.86 -4.90 4.58
CA GLY A 87 21.61 -4.64 5.80
C GLY A 87 22.21 -3.23 5.85
N PRO A 88 23.14 -2.99 6.79
CA PRO A 88 23.87 -1.75 6.89
C PRO A 88 24.54 -1.39 5.56
N PHE A 89 24.56 -0.09 5.25
CA PHE A 89 25.14 0.47 4.02
C PHE A 89 24.53 -0.04 2.70
N GLY A 90 23.33 -0.64 2.75
CA GLY A 90 22.64 -1.15 1.58
C GLY A 90 23.18 -2.47 1.02
N ILE A 91 23.93 -3.22 1.83
CA ILE A 91 24.41 -4.56 1.47
C ILE A 91 23.21 -5.52 1.48
N GLU A 92 23.00 -6.24 0.40
CA GLU A 92 21.94 -7.23 0.33
C GLU A 92 22.27 -8.45 1.22
N LEU A 93 21.29 -8.84 2.03
CA LEU A 93 21.39 -9.99 2.95
C LEU A 93 20.59 -11.18 2.43
N ALA A 94 19.49 -10.91 1.76
CA ALA A 94 18.63 -11.92 1.13
C ALA A 94 17.91 -11.32 -0.06
N GLN A 95 17.56 -12.16 -1.03
CA GLN A 95 16.83 -11.80 -2.23
C GLN A 95 15.72 -12.82 -2.47
N ALA A 96 14.61 -12.35 -3.03
CA ALA A 96 13.55 -13.23 -3.49
C ALA A 96 13.04 -12.76 -4.85
N LEU A 97 12.85 -13.69 -5.76
CA LEU A 97 12.15 -13.47 -7.02
C LEU A 97 10.93 -14.39 -7.04
N VAL A 98 9.76 -13.80 -7.15
CA VAL A 98 8.49 -14.52 -7.26
C VAL A 98 7.86 -14.18 -8.61
N THR A 99 7.52 -15.20 -9.36
CA THR A 99 6.80 -15.10 -10.63
C THR A 99 5.44 -15.76 -10.52
N LYS A 100 4.67 -15.80 -11.59
CA LYS A 100 3.37 -16.50 -11.61
C LYS A 100 3.49 -17.99 -11.31
N ASP A 101 4.59 -18.60 -11.72
CA ASP A 101 4.73 -20.06 -11.73
C ASP A 101 5.79 -20.57 -10.75
N ASN A 102 6.77 -19.72 -10.42
CA ASN A 102 7.96 -20.13 -9.67
C ASN A 102 8.34 -19.09 -8.64
N TYR A 103 9.08 -19.53 -7.64
CA TYR A 103 9.79 -18.66 -6.72
C TYR A 103 11.24 -19.12 -6.57
N ILE A 104 12.11 -18.18 -6.20
CA ILE A 104 13.45 -18.42 -5.75
C ILE A 104 13.73 -17.44 -4.60
N PHE A 105 14.20 -17.97 -3.47
CA PHE A 105 14.68 -17.20 -2.33
C PHE A 105 16.17 -17.52 -2.15
N TYR A 106 17.00 -16.49 -2.11
CA TYR A 106 18.43 -16.63 -1.93
C TYR A 106 18.89 -15.97 -0.63
N ASP A 107 19.36 -16.79 0.31
CA ASP A 107 20.04 -16.36 1.52
C ASP A 107 21.51 -16.11 1.18
N ILE A 108 21.88 -14.85 1.04
CA ILE A 108 23.24 -14.42 0.65
C ILE A 108 24.24 -14.77 1.74
N LEU A 109 23.85 -14.65 3.03
CA LEU A 109 24.74 -14.91 4.14
C LEU A 109 25.19 -16.39 4.22
N HIS A 110 24.30 -17.30 3.82
CA HIS A 110 24.58 -18.73 3.85
C HIS A 110 24.86 -19.32 2.46
N ASN A 111 24.91 -18.47 1.41
CA ASN A 111 25.08 -18.86 0.01
C ASN A 111 24.14 -20.01 -0.39
N THR A 112 22.87 -19.92 0.04
CA THR A 112 21.89 -20.99 -0.16
C THR A 112 20.62 -20.44 -0.82
N ALA A 113 20.22 -21.09 -1.92
CA ALA A 113 19.01 -20.75 -2.65
C ALA A 113 17.94 -21.84 -2.49
N TYR A 114 16.72 -21.43 -2.19
CA TYR A 114 15.52 -22.27 -2.14
C TYR A 114 14.66 -21.93 -3.33
N ARG A 115 14.29 -22.89 -4.14
CA ARG A 115 13.44 -22.66 -5.31
C ARG A 115 12.41 -23.75 -5.51
N GLY A 116 11.34 -23.42 -6.19
CA GLY A 116 10.27 -24.36 -6.51
C GLY A 116 9.14 -23.71 -7.29
N ASN A 117 8.09 -24.49 -7.49
CA ASN A 117 6.88 -24.00 -8.13
C ASN A 117 6.07 -23.16 -7.14
N LEU A 118 5.56 -22.02 -7.63
CA LEU A 118 4.68 -21.20 -6.83
C LEU A 118 3.29 -21.83 -6.76
N ASN A 119 2.80 -21.97 -5.54
CA ASN A 119 1.41 -22.31 -5.24
C ASN A 119 0.91 -21.47 -4.07
N ASP A 120 -0.40 -21.47 -3.82
CA ASP A 120 -1.00 -20.66 -2.75
C ASP A 120 -0.47 -21.08 -1.36
N ASP A 121 -0.16 -22.36 -1.16
CA ASP A 121 0.41 -22.87 0.11
C ASP A 121 1.80 -22.28 0.37
N ILE A 122 2.62 -22.11 -0.67
CA ILE A 122 3.96 -21.52 -0.55
C ILE A 122 3.87 -20.03 -0.22
N LEU A 123 2.99 -19.30 -0.90
CA LEU A 123 2.76 -17.89 -0.56
C LEU A 123 2.27 -17.75 0.89
N GLN A 124 1.37 -18.62 1.32
CA GLN A 124 0.92 -18.67 2.70
C GLN A 124 2.07 -19.01 3.66
N ASN A 125 2.96 -19.91 3.29
CA ASN A 125 4.12 -20.28 4.12
C ASN A 125 5.17 -19.18 4.20
N ILE A 126 5.42 -18.44 3.11
CA ILE A 126 6.40 -17.34 3.07
C ILE A 126 5.84 -16.10 3.77
N PHE A 127 4.65 -15.64 3.38
CA PHE A 127 4.06 -14.39 3.88
C PHE A 127 3.14 -14.60 5.09
N LYS A 128 2.83 -15.87 5.43
CA LYS A 128 1.90 -16.25 6.52
C LYS A 128 0.49 -15.69 6.36
N ILE A 129 0.13 -15.32 5.15
CA ILE A 129 -1.17 -14.75 4.77
C ILE A 129 -1.67 -15.54 3.56
N ASP A 130 -2.98 -15.82 3.53
CA ASP A 130 -3.64 -16.46 2.38
C ASP A 130 -3.92 -15.40 1.31
N LEU A 131 -2.97 -15.23 0.40
CA LEU A 131 -3.01 -14.28 -0.71
C LEU A 131 -2.66 -14.98 -2.02
N SER A 132 -3.38 -14.65 -3.09
CA SER A 132 -2.92 -14.98 -4.43
C SER A 132 -1.70 -14.13 -4.82
N PHE A 133 -0.96 -14.56 -5.84
CA PHE A 133 0.16 -13.77 -6.37
C PHE A 133 -0.28 -12.36 -6.82
N SER A 134 -1.46 -12.26 -7.44
CA SER A 134 -2.02 -10.96 -7.84
C SER A 134 -2.35 -10.07 -6.63
N ASP A 135 -2.89 -10.65 -5.56
CA ASP A 135 -3.20 -9.89 -4.35
C ASP A 135 -1.94 -9.42 -3.63
N LEU A 136 -0.87 -10.23 -3.66
CA LEU A 136 0.42 -9.84 -3.15
C LEU A 136 1.01 -8.64 -3.91
N LEU A 137 0.95 -8.66 -5.25
CA LEU A 137 1.35 -7.52 -6.09
C LEU A 137 0.58 -6.24 -5.72
N ASP A 138 -0.73 -6.36 -5.51
CA ASP A 138 -1.57 -5.22 -5.20
C ASP A 138 -1.39 -4.74 -3.74
N ALA A 139 -1.09 -5.66 -2.81
CA ALA A 139 -0.84 -5.31 -1.42
C ALA A 139 0.38 -4.39 -1.26
N PHE A 140 1.48 -4.65 -1.97
CA PHE A 140 2.66 -3.79 -1.92
C PHE A 140 2.40 -2.37 -2.43
N VAL A 141 1.54 -2.19 -3.41
CA VAL A 141 1.19 -0.85 -3.92
C VAL A 141 0.04 -0.20 -3.12
N GLY A 142 -0.43 -0.83 -2.05
CA GLY A 142 -1.54 -0.34 -1.24
C GLY A 142 -2.87 -0.30 -2.01
N SER A 143 -3.03 -1.20 -2.98
CA SER A 143 -4.28 -1.38 -3.73
C SER A 143 -4.92 -2.72 -3.41
N VAL A 144 -6.17 -2.89 -3.79
CA VAL A 144 -6.84 -4.17 -3.75
C VAL A 144 -7.38 -4.55 -5.11
N ASN A 145 -7.39 -5.85 -5.39
CA ASN A 145 -7.95 -6.37 -6.62
C ASN A 145 -9.48 -6.40 -6.53
N LEU A 146 -10.12 -5.45 -7.18
CA LEU A 146 -11.57 -5.39 -7.29
C LEU A 146 -12.10 -5.95 -8.63
N THR A 147 -11.25 -6.56 -9.45
CA THR A 147 -11.63 -7.05 -10.78
C THR A 147 -12.82 -8.02 -10.73
N SER A 148 -12.87 -8.89 -9.74
CA SER A 148 -14.00 -9.82 -9.54
C SER A 148 -15.31 -9.12 -9.14
N ASN A 149 -15.22 -7.87 -8.70
CA ASN A 149 -16.34 -7.06 -8.22
C ASN A 149 -16.73 -5.94 -9.20
N LEU A 150 -16.05 -5.81 -10.37
CA LEU A 150 -16.32 -4.73 -11.35
C LEU A 150 -17.78 -4.64 -11.79
N TYR A 151 -18.46 -5.80 -11.87
CA TYR A 151 -19.85 -5.90 -12.32
C TYR A 151 -20.78 -6.39 -11.21
N LYS A 152 -20.31 -6.42 -9.96
CA LYS A 152 -21.12 -6.79 -8.80
C LYS A 152 -21.40 -5.56 -7.97
N GLU A 153 -22.65 -5.34 -7.63
CA GLU A 153 -22.98 -4.36 -6.62
C GLU A 153 -22.44 -4.80 -5.25
N PRO A 154 -21.83 -3.90 -4.49
CA PRO A 154 -21.48 -4.22 -3.11
C PRO A 154 -22.75 -4.53 -2.31
N SER A 155 -22.65 -5.45 -1.35
CA SER A 155 -23.76 -5.79 -0.46
C SER A 155 -24.24 -4.59 0.36
N ASN A 156 -23.33 -3.66 0.62
CA ASN A 156 -23.64 -2.35 1.20
C ASN A 156 -22.65 -1.31 0.65
N TYR A 157 -23.16 -0.11 0.38
CA TYR A 157 -22.38 1.06 0.01
C TYR A 157 -22.87 2.25 0.82
N SER A 158 -21.96 2.90 1.52
CA SER A 158 -22.24 4.09 2.33
C SER A 158 -21.10 5.08 2.30
N ILE A 159 -21.35 6.28 2.82
CA ILE A 159 -20.33 7.29 3.06
C ILE A 159 -20.26 7.49 4.56
N GLU A 160 -19.07 7.33 5.12
CA GLU A 160 -18.82 7.49 6.54
C GLU A 160 -17.65 8.46 6.74
N GLY A 161 -17.95 9.68 7.19
CA GLY A 161 -16.98 10.76 7.30
C GLY A 161 -16.37 11.11 5.94
N GLU A 162 -15.05 11.01 5.80
CA GLU A 162 -14.32 11.28 4.56
C GLU A 162 -14.03 10.00 3.74
N ASN A 163 -14.78 8.91 3.96
CA ASN A 163 -14.57 7.65 3.28
C ASN A 163 -15.83 7.13 2.60
N TYR A 164 -15.67 6.57 1.40
CA TYR A 164 -16.60 5.58 0.85
C TYR A 164 -16.38 4.25 1.55
N VAL A 165 -17.45 3.55 1.87
CA VAL A 165 -17.40 2.22 2.49
C VAL A 165 -18.09 1.22 1.57
N LEU A 166 -17.32 0.25 1.09
CA LEU A 166 -17.78 -0.84 0.24
C LEU A 166 -17.76 -2.15 1.05
N THR A 167 -18.89 -2.86 1.11
CA THR A 167 -18.98 -4.16 1.79
C THR A 167 -19.37 -5.24 0.79
N TYR A 168 -18.63 -6.34 0.80
CA TYR A 168 -18.92 -7.53 -0.01
C TYR A 168 -19.07 -8.75 0.89
N LEU A 169 -20.16 -9.49 0.69
CA LEU A 169 -20.43 -10.74 1.39
C LEU A 169 -20.07 -11.92 0.48
N ASP A 170 -19.14 -12.74 0.94
CA ASP A 170 -18.90 -14.07 0.38
C ASP A 170 -19.69 -15.09 1.21
N LYS A 171 -20.84 -15.51 0.67
CA LYS A 171 -21.73 -16.44 1.35
C LYS A 171 -21.18 -17.87 1.39
N GLU A 172 -20.35 -18.24 0.41
CA GLU A 172 -19.78 -19.58 0.32
C GLU A 172 -18.69 -19.79 1.37
N ARG A 173 -17.80 -18.79 1.50
CA ARG A 173 -16.71 -18.81 2.48
C ARG A 173 -17.12 -18.23 3.82
N GLN A 174 -18.31 -17.66 3.93
CA GLN A 174 -18.83 -16.99 5.14
C GLN A 174 -17.92 -15.84 5.60
N LEU A 175 -17.40 -15.06 4.63
CA LEU A 175 -16.52 -13.94 4.85
C LEU A 175 -17.17 -12.63 4.44
N THR A 176 -16.80 -11.57 5.13
CA THR A 176 -17.22 -10.20 4.80
C THR A 176 -15.98 -9.34 4.59
N TRP A 177 -15.89 -8.76 3.41
CA TRP A 177 -14.85 -7.83 3.02
C TRP A 177 -15.36 -6.40 3.15
N VAL A 178 -14.65 -5.54 3.85
CA VAL A 178 -14.99 -4.12 3.98
C VAL A 178 -13.80 -3.29 3.53
N TYR A 179 -14.03 -2.39 2.57
CA TYR A 179 -13.03 -1.45 2.09
C TYR A 179 -13.46 -0.03 2.44
N ARG A 180 -12.57 0.74 3.02
CA ARG A 180 -12.73 2.18 3.21
C ARG A 180 -11.82 2.91 2.24
N VAL A 181 -12.37 3.83 1.47
CA VAL A 181 -11.66 4.56 0.42
C VAL A 181 -11.80 6.05 0.68
N GLY A 182 -10.69 6.75 0.80
CA GLY A 182 -10.69 8.21 0.97
C GLY A 182 -11.37 8.92 -0.20
N ILE A 183 -12.28 9.84 0.09
CA ILE A 183 -13.07 10.54 -0.93
C ILE A 183 -12.17 11.41 -1.81
N ARG A 184 -11.14 12.00 -1.25
CA ARG A 184 -10.26 12.95 -1.95
C ARG A 184 -9.15 12.24 -2.73
N GLU A 185 -8.44 11.34 -2.06
CA GLU A 185 -7.27 10.68 -2.61
C GLU A 185 -7.63 9.50 -3.52
N LEU A 186 -8.84 8.93 -3.34
CA LEU A 186 -9.26 7.66 -3.96
C LEU A 186 -8.23 6.53 -3.68
N GLY A 187 -7.61 6.59 -2.50
CA GLY A 187 -6.76 5.55 -1.94
C GLY A 187 -7.52 4.73 -0.90
N ILE A 188 -7.18 3.46 -0.76
CA ILE A 188 -7.76 2.60 0.28
C ILE A 188 -7.13 2.97 1.61
N THR A 189 -7.95 3.49 2.53
CA THR A 189 -7.50 3.92 3.86
C THR A 189 -7.57 2.80 4.89
N ASN A 190 -8.50 1.87 4.70
CA ASN A 190 -8.64 0.70 5.56
C ASN A 190 -9.26 -0.47 4.80
N PHE A 191 -8.84 -1.66 5.16
CA PHE A 191 -9.38 -2.92 4.68
C PHE A 191 -9.63 -3.84 5.86
N THR A 192 -10.78 -4.51 5.89
CA THR A 192 -11.13 -5.45 6.95
C THR A 192 -11.73 -6.73 6.37
N LEU A 193 -11.21 -7.87 6.80
CA LEU A 193 -11.78 -9.18 6.56
C LEU A 193 -12.41 -9.72 7.84
N LYS A 194 -13.70 -10.01 7.81
CA LYS A 194 -14.46 -10.53 8.95
C LYS A 194 -14.99 -11.93 8.67
N SER A 195 -15.02 -12.75 9.69
CA SER A 195 -15.72 -14.04 9.70
C SER A 195 -17.23 -13.87 9.94
N GLN A 196 -17.99 -14.96 9.81
CA GLN A 196 -19.45 -14.98 9.93
C GLN A 196 -19.98 -14.39 11.25
N ASN A 197 -19.26 -14.58 12.36
CA ASN A 197 -19.61 -14.02 13.67
C ASN A 197 -19.21 -12.54 13.81
N ASN A 198 -18.89 -11.86 12.70
CA ASN A 198 -18.44 -10.48 12.65
C ASN A 198 -17.09 -10.21 13.35
N GLN A 199 -16.33 -11.27 13.65
CA GLN A 199 -14.99 -11.16 14.20
C GLN A 199 -14.00 -10.73 13.11
N ILE A 200 -13.17 -9.73 13.40
CA ILE A 200 -12.13 -9.29 12.49
C ILE A 200 -10.99 -10.29 12.48
N ASN A 201 -10.72 -10.87 11.31
CA ASN A 201 -9.61 -11.79 11.11
C ASN A 201 -8.34 -11.03 10.67
N ILE A 202 -8.50 -10.14 9.67
CA ILE A 202 -7.42 -9.32 9.14
C ILE A 202 -7.91 -7.88 9.04
N GLU A 203 -7.02 -6.95 9.37
CA GLU A 203 -7.25 -5.52 9.23
C GLU A 203 -6.00 -4.89 8.64
N GLY A 204 -6.17 -4.03 7.65
CA GLY A 204 -5.09 -3.26 7.05
C GLY A 204 -5.42 -1.77 7.10
N ASP A 205 -4.49 -0.97 7.61
CA ASP A 205 -4.56 0.48 7.65
C ASP A 205 -3.50 1.07 6.72
N TYR A 206 -3.91 2.03 5.91
CA TYR A 206 -3.08 2.68 4.91
C TYR A 206 -3.10 4.19 5.16
N SER A 207 -1.94 4.80 5.24
CA SER A 207 -1.82 6.22 5.58
C SER A 207 -0.62 6.88 4.92
N ASN A 208 -0.46 8.19 5.15
CA ASN A 208 0.62 8.99 4.57
C ASN A 208 0.61 8.93 3.05
N PHE A 209 -0.54 9.25 2.45
CA PHE A 209 -0.72 9.18 1.00
C PHE A 209 0.04 10.27 0.28
N GLU A 210 0.70 9.90 -0.80
CA GLU A 210 1.26 10.82 -1.80
C GLU A 210 0.71 10.48 -3.19
N LEU A 211 0.53 11.51 -4.02
CA LEU A 211 0.09 11.34 -5.41
C LEU A 211 1.30 11.19 -6.32
N ILE A 212 1.41 10.05 -6.97
CA ILE A 212 2.42 9.77 -7.99
C ILE A 212 1.67 9.43 -9.29
N ASP A 213 1.88 10.21 -10.35
CA ASP A 213 1.13 10.09 -11.62
C ASP A 213 -0.40 10.08 -11.43
N ASN A 214 -0.90 10.93 -10.52
CA ASN A 214 -2.33 11.01 -10.15
C ASN A 214 -2.90 9.69 -9.59
N VAL A 215 -2.07 8.84 -9.00
CA VAL A 215 -2.47 7.67 -8.23
C VAL A 215 -2.03 7.86 -6.79
N ALA A 216 -2.92 7.62 -5.84
CA ALA A 216 -2.60 7.71 -4.42
C ALA A 216 -1.84 6.45 -3.97
N PHE A 217 -0.65 6.66 -3.40
CA PHE A 217 0.17 5.60 -2.80
C PHE A 217 0.29 5.84 -1.30
N PRO A 218 -0.01 4.84 -0.46
CA PRO A 218 0.26 4.91 0.96
C PRO A 218 1.77 4.74 1.22
N PHE A 219 2.36 5.65 1.95
CA PHE A 219 3.75 5.51 2.40
C PHE A 219 3.85 4.73 3.72
N LYS A 220 2.72 4.51 4.40
CA LYS A 220 2.63 3.64 5.56
C LYS A 220 1.49 2.63 5.39
N ILE A 221 1.83 1.34 5.57
CA ILE A 221 0.90 0.22 5.53
C ILE A 221 1.07 -0.57 6.82
N GLU A 222 -0.01 -0.82 7.54
CA GLU A 222 -0.06 -1.66 8.73
C GLU A 222 -1.09 -2.76 8.52
N VAL A 223 -0.67 -4.01 8.57
CA VAL A 223 -1.56 -5.17 8.45
C VAL A 223 -1.50 -5.99 9.73
N MET A 224 -2.67 -6.24 10.31
CA MET A 224 -2.84 -7.04 11.52
C MET A 224 -3.65 -8.30 11.22
N ASN A 225 -3.04 -9.45 11.36
CA ASN A 225 -3.73 -10.73 11.44
C ASN A 225 -4.11 -11.00 12.90
N LYS A 226 -5.37 -10.75 13.25
CA LYS A 226 -5.86 -10.86 14.65
C LYS A 226 -5.99 -12.31 15.10
N VAL A 227 -6.16 -13.25 14.17
CA VAL A 227 -6.25 -14.69 14.49
C VAL A 227 -4.88 -15.23 14.90
N LYS A 228 -3.82 -14.79 14.24
CA LYS A 228 -2.44 -15.24 14.48
C LYS A 228 -1.66 -14.28 15.38
N ASN A 229 -2.27 -13.19 15.84
CA ASN A 229 -1.62 -12.11 16.60
C ASN A 229 -0.32 -11.63 15.93
N GLN A 230 -0.39 -11.37 14.63
CA GLN A 230 0.75 -10.93 13.82
C GLN A 230 0.49 -9.55 13.24
N LYS A 231 1.47 -8.67 13.33
CA LYS A 231 1.46 -7.34 12.74
C LYS A 231 2.62 -7.18 11.77
N ILE A 232 2.34 -6.63 10.59
CA ILE A 232 3.34 -6.20 9.62
C ILE A 232 3.17 -4.72 9.43
N THR A 233 4.25 -3.97 9.54
CA THR A 233 4.30 -2.54 9.25
C THR A 233 5.29 -2.29 8.13
N ILE A 234 4.87 -1.59 7.08
CA ILE A 234 5.73 -1.15 5.98
C ILE A 234 5.75 0.37 5.98
N ASN A 235 6.94 0.96 5.96
CA ASN A 235 7.15 2.39 5.82
C ASN A 235 8.03 2.64 4.60
N TYR A 236 7.44 3.15 3.52
CA TYR A 236 8.19 3.55 2.33
C TYR A 236 8.94 4.85 2.57
N LYS A 237 10.17 4.91 2.08
CA LYS A 237 10.97 6.14 1.99
C LYS A 237 10.87 6.76 0.59
N ASN A 238 10.76 5.90 -0.40
CA ASN A 238 10.66 6.30 -1.80
C ASN A 238 9.80 5.30 -2.57
N ILE A 239 8.98 5.82 -3.48
CA ILE A 239 8.18 5.05 -4.42
C ILE A 239 8.38 5.63 -5.81
N SER A 240 8.59 4.77 -6.80
CA SER A 240 8.65 5.09 -8.22
C SER A 240 7.75 4.14 -9.00
N ILE A 241 7.05 4.65 -10.00
CA ILE A 241 6.20 3.84 -10.87
C ILE A 241 6.49 4.12 -12.34
N ASN A 242 6.21 3.13 -13.18
CA ASN A 242 6.25 3.25 -14.63
C ASN A 242 7.59 3.75 -15.20
N ASP A 243 8.70 3.58 -14.46
CA ASP A 243 10.03 3.86 -14.99
C ASP A 243 10.39 2.81 -16.05
N LYS A 244 10.61 3.27 -17.29
CA LYS A 244 10.96 2.40 -18.41
C LYS A 244 12.33 1.72 -18.27
N ARG A 245 13.18 2.22 -17.39
CA ARG A 245 14.51 1.67 -17.11
C ARG A 245 14.50 0.60 -16.04
N LEU A 246 13.42 0.56 -15.22
CA LEU A 246 13.31 -0.41 -14.16
C LEU A 246 13.32 -1.83 -14.71
N ARG A 247 14.20 -2.66 -14.17
CA ARG A 247 14.33 -4.08 -14.51
C ARG A 247 14.49 -4.87 -13.23
N VAL A 248 13.86 -6.03 -13.20
CA VAL A 248 14.18 -7.05 -12.20
C VAL A 248 15.50 -7.70 -12.64
N ASN A 249 16.53 -7.54 -11.84
CA ASN A 249 17.82 -8.19 -12.03
C ASN A 249 18.04 -9.13 -10.84
N PHE A 250 17.81 -10.42 -11.06
CA PHE A 250 18.08 -11.45 -10.07
C PHE A 250 19.13 -12.40 -10.65
N GLU A 251 20.28 -12.46 -10.03
CA GLU A 251 21.38 -13.33 -10.42
C GLU A 251 21.75 -14.23 -9.25
N LEU A 252 21.79 -15.53 -9.50
CA LEU A 252 22.24 -16.51 -8.53
C LEU A 252 23.70 -16.83 -8.84
N PRO A 253 24.61 -16.79 -7.85
CA PRO A 253 26.00 -17.22 -8.04
C PRO A 253 26.09 -18.69 -8.45
N ASP A 254 27.08 -19.02 -9.30
CA ASP A 254 27.27 -20.39 -9.81
C ASP A 254 27.59 -21.41 -8.69
N ASP A 255 28.16 -20.93 -7.58
CA ASP A 255 28.54 -21.71 -6.40
C ASP A 255 27.44 -21.74 -5.31
N ALA A 256 26.26 -21.20 -5.57
CA ALA A 256 25.16 -21.24 -4.62
C ALA A 256 24.67 -22.67 -4.39
N ASN A 257 24.47 -23.03 -3.13
CA ASN A 257 23.83 -24.29 -2.77
C ASN A 257 22.33 -24.21 -3.05
N ILE A 258 21.84 -25.02 -3.97
CA ILE A 258 20.44 -25.00 -4.41
C ILE A 258 19.65 -26.11 -3.71
N ILE A 259 18.56 -25.74 -3.06
CA ILE A 259 17.59 -26.64 -2.44
C ILE A 259 16.27 -26.51 -3.18
N GLU A 260 15.80 -27.62 -3.74
CA GLU A 260 14.47 -27.71 -4.38
C GLU A 260 13.40 -27.98 -3.32
N TRP A 261 12.29 -27.25 -3.40
CA TRP A 261 11.16 -27.38 -2.48
C TRP A 261 9.89 -27.72 -3.24
#